data_1665841333050608f847e15741264f05
#
_entry.id   1665841333050608f847e15741264f05
#
_cell.length_a   1.000
_cell.length_b   1.000
_cell.length_c   1.000
_cell.angle_alpha   90.00
_cell.angle_beta   90.00
_cell.angle_gamma   90.00
#
_symmetry.space_group_name_H-M   'P 1'
#
loop_
_entity.id
_entity.type
_entity.pdbx_description
1 polymer ?
#
loop_
_entity_poly.entity_id
_entity_poly.type
_entity_poly.pdbx_seq_one_letter_code
_entity_poly.pdbx_strand_id
1 'polypeptide(L)'
;VRITSSAICGSDLHLYEVLGPYLSRGDVLGHEPMGIVEEVGSEVTHIKPGDRVVVPFNISCGSCWMCSRGLFAQCETTQNTQTGKGASLFGYTSLYGSVPGGQAEYLRVPQAQFGPIKVPESHPDERYLFLSDIIPTAWQGVEYAEIPEGGTVVGH
;
A
#
# COMPACT_ATOMS: atom_id res chain seq x y z
N VAL A 1 5.46 -6.38 -10.90
CA VAL A 1 4.24 -7.17 -10.65
C VAL A 1 3.25 -6.92 -11.76
N ARG A 2 2.73 -7.98 -12.37
CA ARG A 2 1.59 -7.92 -13.28
C ARG A 2 0.32 -7.97 -12.42
N ILE A 3 -0.50 -6.92 -12.51
CA ILE A 3 -1.69 -6.77 -11.68
C ILE A 3 -2.77 -7.75 -12.14
N THR A 4 -3.37 -8.46 -11.19
CA THR A 4 -4.52 -9.34 -11.41
C THR A 4 -5.81 -8.72 -10.86
N SER A 5 -5.69 -7.96 -9.78
CA SER A 5 -6.82 -7.25 -9.16
C SER A 5 -6.34 -5.95 -8.52
N SER A 6 -7.20 -4.93 -8.59
CA SER A 6 -7.01 -3.65 -7.90
C SER A 6 -8.36 -3.16 -7.40
N ALA A 7 -8.44 -2.73 -6.13
CA ALA A 7 -9.65 -2.12 -5.60
C ALA A 7 -9.67 -0.61 -5.86
N ILE A 8 -10.87 -0.03 -5.88
CA ILE A 8 -11.12 1.41 -5.86
C ILE A 8 -11.60 1.76 -4.46
N CYS A 9 -10.81 2.55 -3.75
CA CYS A 9 -11.11 3.01 -2.41
C CYS A 9 -11.84 4.37 -2.42
N GLY A 10 -12.51 4.71 -1.33
CA GLY A 10 -13.04 6.07 -1.13
C GLY A 10 -11.96 7.15 -1.21
N SER A 11 -10.71 6.83 -0.86
CA SER A 11 -9.57 7.73 -1.01
C SER A 11 -9.30 8.10 -2.47
N ASP A 12 -9.48 7.19 -3.43
CA ASP A 12 -9.30 7.49 -4.86
C ASP A 12 -10.30 8.57 -5.33
N LEU A 13 -11.53 8.56 -4.81
CA LEU A 13 -12.53 9.61 -5.09
C LEU A 13 -12.09 10.95 -4.52
N HIS A 14 -11.54 10.98 -3.30
CA HIS A 14 -11.00 12.21 -2.71
C HIS A 14 -9.79 12.75 -3.48
N LEU A 15 -8.93 11.86 -4.00
CA LEU A 15 -7.83 12.25 -4.88
C LEU A 15 -8.34 12.95 -6.13
N TYR A 16 -9.40 12.42 -6.73
CA TYR A 16 -10.02 12.99 -7.93
C TYR A 16 -10.76 14.32 -7.66
N GLU A 17 -11.55 14.37 -6.60
CA GLU A 17 -12.44 15.50 -6.31
C GLU A 17 -11.76 16.66 -5.59
N VAL A 18 -10.93 16.38 -4.57
CA VAL A 18 -10.42 17.38 -3.63
C VAL A 18 -8.93 17.62 -3.80
N LEU A 19 -8.14 16.56 -4.01
CA LEU A 19 -6.68 16.63 -4.08
C LEU A 19 -6.16 16.74 -5.52
N GLY A 20 -7.04 16.94 -6.49
CA GLY A 20 -6.68 17.15 -7.89
C GLY A 20 -5.55 18.16 -8.14
N PRO A 21 -5.45 19.29 -7.41
CA PRO A 21 -4.32 20.24 -7.54
C PRO A 21 -2.94 19.65 -7.27
N TYR A 22 -2.85 18.50 -6.59
CA TYR A 22 -1.60 17.78 -6.30
C TYR A 22 -1.38 16.58 -7.22
N LEU A 23 -2.26 16.38 -8.20
CA LEU A 23 -2.11 15.37 -9.25
C LEU A 23 -1.64 16.02 -10.55
N SER A 24 -0.88 15.28 -11.32
CA SER A 24 -0.43 15.67 -12.66
C SER A 24 -1.06 14.76 -13.71
N ARG A 25 -1.23 15.31 -14.92
CA ARG A 25 -1.72 14.48 -16.04
C ARG A 25 -0.75 13.34 -16.32
N GLY A 26 -1.26 12.11 -16.26
CA GLY A 26 -0.48 10.88 -16.42
C GLY A 26 -0.16 10.16 -15.12
N ASP A 27 -0.50 10.73 -13.95
CA ASP A 27 -0.44 10.00 -12.70
C ASP A 27 -1.38 8.80 -12.74
N VAL A 28 -0.90 7.65 -12.27
CA VAL A 28 -1.66 6.41 -12.21
C VAL A 28 -2.10 6.19 -10.77
N LEU A 29 -3.40 6.16 -10.53
CA LEU A 29 -4.00 5.94 -9.22
C LEU A 29 -4.04 4.44 -8.85
N GLY A 30 -4.61 4.15 -7.68
CA GLY A 30 -4.81 2.79 -7.15
C GLY A 30 -3.73 2.38 -6.16
N HIS A 31 -4.14 2.27 -4.91
CA HIS A 31 -3.25 1.93 -3.79
C HIS A 31 -3.59 0.57 -3.17
N GLU A 32 -4.55 -0.16 -3.73
CA GLU A 32 -4.93 -1.50 -3.30
C GLU A 32 -4.67 -2.54 -4.39
N PRO A 33 -3.41 -2.78 -4.79
CA PRO A 33 -3.08 -3.73 -5.84
C PRO A 33 -2.69 -5.11 -5.29
N MET A 34 -3.00 -6.14 -6.08
CA MET A 34 -2.37 -7.45 -5.98
C MET A 34 -2.10 -8.04 -7.37
N GLY A 35 -1.22 -9.03 -7.43
CA GLY A 35 -0.85 -9.61 -8.72
C GLY A 35 0.22 -10.68 -8.61
N ILE A 36 0.79 -10.98 -9.76
CA ILE A 36 1.85 -11.99 -9.91
C ILE A 36 3.19 -11.29 -10.12
N VAL A 37 4.20 -11.70 -9.39
CA VAL A 37 5.58 -11.21 -9.58
C VAL A 37 6.09 -11.66 -10.94
N GLU A 38 6.51 -10.72 -11.79
CA GLU A 38 7.12 -11.00 -13.10
C GLU A 38 8.64 -10.98 -13.00
N GLU A 39 9.19 -9.97 -12.33
CA GLU A 39 10.63 -9.77 -12.15
C GLU A 39 10.91 -9.26 -10.73
N VAL A 40 12.12 -9.53 -10.24
CA VAL A 40 12.62 -9.03 -8.95
C VAL A 40 14.00 -8.43 -9.10
N GLY A 41 14.29 -7.40 -8.30
CA GLY A 41 15.64 -6.86 -8.18
C GLY A 41 16.55 -7.79 -7.37
N SER A 42 17.87 -7.59 -7.46
CA SER A 42 18.89 -8.43 -6.81
C SER A 42 18.76 -8.52 -5.28
N GLU A 43 18.25 -7.49 -4.65
CA GLU A 43 18.08 -7.42 -3.19
C GLU A 43 16.78 -8.10 -2.68
N VAL A 44 15.91 -8.55 -3.59
CA VAL A 44 14.63 -9.16 -3.25
C VAL A 44 14.81 -10.67 -3.13
N THR A 45 14.72 -11.21 -1.91
CA THR A 45 14.99 -12.61 -1.63
C THR A 45 13.79 -13.42 -1.12
N HIS A 46 12.72 -12.75 -0.66
CA HIS A 46 11.56 -13.40 -0.03
C HIS A 46 10.43 -13.74 -1.02
N ILE A 47 10.47 -13.16 -2.21
CA ILE A 47 9.56 -13.44 -3.32
C ILE A 47 10.35 -13.66 -4.61
N LYS A 48 9.73 -14.32 -5.58
CA LYS A 48 10.33 -14.65 -6.89
C LYS A 48 9.30 -14.56 -8.00
N PRO A 49 9.71 -14.52 -9.28
CA PRO A 49 8.79 -14.61 -10.41
C PRO A 49 7.83 -15.80 -10.28
N GLY A 50 6.56 -15.55 -10.54
CA GLY A 50 5.45 -16.49 -10.37
C GLY A 50 4.76 -16.43 -9.00
N ASP A 51 5.36 -15.84 -7.99
CA ASP A 51 4.71 -15.69 -6.69
C ASP A 51 3.53 -14.70 -6.77
N ARG A 52 2.44 -15.06 -6.11
CA ARG A 52 1.25 -14.23 -5.96
C ARG A 52 1.40 -13.35 -4.73
N VAL A 53 1.24 -12.03 -4.90
CA VAL A 53 1.49 -11.05 -3.84
C VAL A 53 0.38 -10.02 -3.74
N VAL A 54 0.10 -9.58 -2.52
CA VAL A 54 -0.59 -8.33 -2.25
C VAL A 54 0.45 -7.25 -1.93
N VAL A 55 0.23 -6.03 -2.41
CA VAL A 55 1.19 -4.93 -2.22
C VAL A 55 0.57 -3.89 -1.29
N PRO A 56 1.08 -3.72 -0.06
CA PRO A 56 0.62 -2.68 0.86
C PRO A 56 0.76 -1.29 0.25
N PHE A 57 -0.21 -0.41 0.52
CA PHE A 57 -0.26 0.92 -0.08
C PHE A 57 0.91 1.82 0.30
N ASN A 58 1.47 1.66 1.48
CA ASN A 58 2.63 2.41 1.94
C ASN A 58 3.94 1.75 1.53
N ILE A 59 4.89 2.55 1.08
CA ILE A 59 6.20 2.08 0.61
C ILE A 59 7.19 2.19 1.75
N SER A 60 7.66 1.06 2.27
CA SER A 60 8.52 0.98 3.44
C SER A 60 9.79 0.19 3.16
N CYS A 61 10.93 0.62 3.71
CA CYS A 61 12.22 -0.04 3.49
C CYS A 61 12.50 -1.21 4.44
N GLY A 62 11.77 -1.29 5.57
CA GLY A 62 11.94 -2.32 6.59
C GLY A 62 13.12 -2.12 7.54
N SER A 63 14.04 -1.16 7.30
CA SER A 63 15.32 -1.08 8.03
C SER A 63 15.65 0.29 8.65
N CYS A 64 14.97 1.39 8.25
CA CYS A 64 15.22 2.71 8.85
C CYS A 64 14.75 2.78 10.31
N TRP A 65 15.07 3.88 10.99
CA TRP A 65 14.72 4.05 12.41
C TRP A 65 13.22 3.89 12.68
N MET A 66 12.37 4.44 11.83
CA MET A 66 10.90 4.28 11.93
C MET A 66 10.48 2.83 11.67
N CYS A 67 10.96 2.21 10.59
CA CYS A 67 10.61 0.84 10.24
C CYS A 67 11.04 -0.17 11.32
N SER A 68 12.21 0.02 11.94
CA SER A 68 12.69 -0.85 13.02
C SER A 68 11.81 -0.81 14.28
N ARG A 69 10.88 0.14 14.36
CA ARG A 69 9.89 0.29 15.44
C ARG A 69 8.46 -0.06 15.02
N GLY A 70 8.29 -0.65 13.83
CA GLY A 70 6.97 -0.97 13.29
C GLY A 70 6.17 0.22 12.76
N LEU A 71 6.78 1.41 12.69
CA LEU A 71 6.15 2.64 12.21
C LEU A 71 6.32 2.77 10.68
N PHE A 72 5.85 1.79 9.94
CA PHE A 72 6.08 1.65 8.49
C PHE A 72 5.52 2.83 7.69
N ALA A 73 4.36 3.35 8.08
CA ALA A 73 3.75 4.53 7.44
C ALA A 73 4.57 5.82 7.61
N GLN A 74 5.63 5.79 8.43
CA GLN A 74 6.56 6.90 8.67
C GLN A 74 7.97 6.60 8.15
N CYS A 75 8.11 5.69 7.19
CA CYS A 75 9.40 5.29 6.64
C CYS A 75 10.22 6.51 6.18
N GLU A 76 11.38 6.72 6.80
CA GLU A 76 12.27 7.84 6.49
C GLU A 76 12.93 7.72 5.12
N THR A 77 13.19 6.48 4.67
CA THR A 77 13.83 6.21 3.38
C THR A 77 12.97 6.63 2.20
N THR A 78 11.64 6.47 2.32
CA THR A 78 10.70 6.78 1.23
C THR A 78 9.95 8.08 1.43
N GLN A 79 10.11 8.71 2.59
CA GLN A 79 9.43 9.95 2.92
C GLN A 79 9.73 11.05 1.91
N ASN A 80 8.69 11.75 1.47
CA ASN A 80 8.85 13.03 0.79
C ASN A 80 9.15 14.13 1.82
N THR A 81 10.43 14.40 2.04
CA THR A 81 10.89 15.37 3.05
C THR A 81 10.43 16.80 2.79
N GLN A 82 10.08 17.14 1.55
CA GLN A 82 9.57 18.46 1.19
C GLN A 82 8.16 18.72 1.75
N THR A 83 7.38 17.67 1.89
CA THR A 83 5.98 17.76 2.37
C THR A 83 5.80 17.28 3.80
N GLY A 84 6.72 16.45 4.31
CA GLY A 84 6.68 15.92 5.68
C GLY A 84 5.46 15.03 5.96
N LYS A 85 4.93 14.32 4.95
CA LYS A 85 3.68 13.54 5.06
C LYS A 85 3.86 12.06 5.44
N GLY A 86 5.08 11.62 5.71
CA GLY A 86 5.38 10.22 6.00
C GLY A 86 5.86 9.46 4.78
N ALA A 87 5.78 8.13 4.81
CA ALA A 87 6.23 7.27 3.71
C ALA A 87 5.56 7.62 2.38
N SER A 88 6.24 7.37 1.27
CA SER A 88 5.61 7.43 -0.05
C SER A 88 4.48 6.41 -0.17
N LEU A 89 3.45 6.73 -0.94
CA LEU A 89 2.28 5.89 -1.17
C LEU A 89 2.13 5.57 -2.65
N PHE A 90 1.67 4.37 -2.96
CA PHE A 90 1.27 4.02 -4.32
C PHE A 90 -0.01 4.75 -4.73
N GLY A 91 -0.07 5.27 -5.95
CA GLY A 91 -1.28 5.84 -6.52
C GLY A 91 -1.82 7.09 -5.80
N TYR A 92 -0.95 7.81 -5.10
CA TYR A 92 -1.26 9.06 -4.41
C TYR A 92 -0.58 10.26 -5.08
N THR A 93 -0.88 11.44 -4.56
CA THR A 93 -0.44 12.75 -5.07
C THR A 93 1.06 13.03 -4.84
N SER A 94 1.53 14.17 -5.35
CA SER A 94 2.88 14.69 -5.11
C SER A 94 3.19 14.90 -3.62
N LEU A 95 2.21 15.07 -2.77
CA LEU A 95 2.38 15.13 -1.33
C LEU A 95 3.02 13.84 -0.76
N TYR A 96 2.78 12.71 -1.40
CA TYR A 96 3.27 11.38 -1.02
C TYR A 96 4.24 10.77 -2.05
N GLY A 97 4.86 11.60 -2.88
CA GLY A 97 5.94 11.20 -3.78
C GLY A 97 5.54 10.83 -5.20
N SER A 98 4.28 10.97 -5.61
CA SER A 98 3.78 10.67 -6.97
C SER A 98 4.21 9.29 -7.49
N VAL A 99 4.21 8.28 -6.63
CA VAL A 99 4.56 6.92 -7.06
C VAL A 99 3.37 6.31 -7.80
N PRO A 100 3.54 5.84 -9.04
CA PRO A 100 2.45 5.23 -9.79
C PRO A 100 1.77 4.09 -9.05
N GLY A 101 0.45 4.03 -9.12
CA GLY A 101 -0.38 3.04 -8.45
C GLY A 101 -0.69 1.80 -9.29
N GLY A 102 -1.56 0.96 -8.75
CA GLY A 102 -1.90 -0.35 -9.29
C GLY A 102 -3.14 -0.41 -10.18
N GLN A 103 -3.78 0.72 -10.52
CA GLN A 103 -4.80 0.76 -11.57
C GLN A 103 -4.13 0.76 -12.95
N ALA A 104 -3.35 -0.28 -13.22
CA ALA A 104 -2.51 -0.48 -14.38
C ALA A 104 -2.32 -1.98 -14.64
N GLU A 105 -1.81 -2.35 -15.81
CA GLU A 105 -1.46 -3.75 -16.11
C GLU A 105 -0.23 -4.23 -15.33
N TYR A 106 0.73 -3.33 -15.10
CA TYR A 106 1.98 -3.61 -14.40
C TYR A 106 2.28 -2.55 -13.35
N LEU A 107 2.79 -2.99 -12.21
CA LEU A 107 3.24 -2.14 -11.12
C LEU A 107 4.74 -2.36 -10.86
N ARG A 108 5.52 -1.27 -10.89
CA ARG A 108 6.87 -1.27 -10.34
C ARG A 108 6.80 -1.01 -8.84
N VAL A 109 7.33 -1.93 -8.04
CA VAL A 109 7.29 -1.87 -6.57
C VAL A 109 8.64 -1.43 -6.01
N PRO A 110 8.81 -0.17 -5.61
CA PRO A 110 9.99 0.27 -4.85
C PRO A 110 10.06 -0.43 -3.49
N GLN A 111 11.27 -0.64 -2.97
CA GLN A 111 11.50 -1.31 -1.69
C GLN A 111 10.87 -2.72 -1.62
N ALA A 112 10.86 -3.43 -2.76
CA ALA A 112 10.24 -4.74 -2.88
C ALA A 112 10.90 -5.83 -2.01
N GLN A 113 12.08 -5.57 -1.45
CA GLN A 113 12.72 -6.44 -0.46
C GLN A 113 11.96 -6.49 0.88
N PHE A 114 10.98 -5.60 1.09
CA PHE A 114 10.19 -5.54 2.31
C PHE A 114 8.66 -5.54 2.07
N GLY A 115 8.17 -4.68 1.17
CA GLY A 115 6.74 -4.36 1.04
C GLY A 115 5.82 -5.52 0.66
N PRO A 116 6.04 -6.22 -0.47
CA PRO A 116 5.10 -7.23 -0.97
C PRO A 116 4.92 -8.41 -0.01
N ILE A 117 3.66 -8.83 0.16
CA ILE A 117 3.28 -9.96 1.01
C ILE A 117 2.83 -11.11 0.12
N LYS A 118 3.53 -12.24 0.20
CA LYS A 118 3.15 -13.46 -0.52
C LYS A 118 1.87 -14.05 0.07
N VAL A 119 0.92 -14.39 -0.81
CA VAL A 119 -0.36 -14.99 -0.43
C VAL A 119 -0.52 -16.38 -1.02
N PRO A 120 -1.30 -17.28 -0.36
CA PRO A 120 -1.56 -18.61 -0.87
C PRO A 120 -2.37 -18.62 -2.17
N GLU A 121 -2.25 -19.72 -2.94
CA GLU A 121 -3.05 -19.97 -4.15
C GLU A 121 -4.47 -20.48 -3.83
N SER A 122 -4.79 -20.75 -2.57
CA SER A 122 -5.97 -21.49 -2.14
C SER A 122 -7.31 -20.73 -2.27
N HIS A 123 -7.27 -19.43 -2.47
CA HIS A 123 -8.47 -18.60 -2.58
C HIS A 123 -8.34 -17.56 -3.70
N PRO A 124 -9.47 -17.02 -4.23
CA PRO A 124 -9.43 -15.97 -5.22
C PRO A 124 -8.88 -14.65 -4.67
N ASP A 125 -8.55 -13.71 -5.56
CA ASP A 125 -7.92 -12.43 -5.23
C ASP A 125 -8.72 -11.61 -4.22
N GLU A 126 -10.03 -11.61 -4.31
CA GLU A 126 -10.92 -10.85 -3.42
C GLU A 126 -10.77 -11.23 -1.95
N ARG A 127 -10.22 -12.42 -1.67
CA ARG A 127 -9.96 -12.86 -0.30
C ARG A 127 -8.76 -12.15 0.34
N TYR A 128 -7.81 -11.72 -0.49
CA TYR A 128 -6.53 -11.17 -0.04
C TYR A 128 -6.34 -9.70 -0.41
N LEU A 129 -6.99 -9.22 -1.45
CA LEU A 129 -6.81 -7.88 -2.02
C LEU A 129 -6.85 -6.77 -0.95
N PHE A 130 -7.80 -6.84 -0.06
CA PHE A 130 -8.03 -5.84 0.98
C PHE A 130 -6.98 -5.83 2.11
N LEU A 131 -6.03 -6.78 2.10
CA LEU A 131 -4.85 -6.71 2.97
C LEU A 131 -3.88 -5.60 2.54
N SER A 132 -4.07 -5.03 1.35
CA SER A 132 -3.26 -3.91 0.85
C SER A 132 -3.49 -2.61 1.62
N ASP A 133 -4.74 -2.34 2.07
CA ASP A 133 -5.09 -1.12 2.81
C ASP A 133 -6.27 -1.33 3.79
N ILE A 134 -7.50 -1.57 3.28
CA ILE A 134 -8.72 -1.40 4.08
C ILE A 134 -8.76 -2.27 5.34
N ILE A 135 -8.29 -3.52 5.28
CA ILE A 135 -8.27 -4.41 6.45
C ILE A 135 -7.27 -3.92 7.51
N PRO A 136 -5.98 -3.67 7.21
CA PRO A 136 -5.05 -3.16 8.22
C PRO A 136 -5.43 -1.76 8.72
N THR A 137 -6.00 -0.91 7.89
CA THR A 137 -6.50 0.41 8.29
C THR A 137 -7.67 0.30 9.27
N ALA A 138 -8.65 -0.55 8.98
CA ALA A 138 -9.76 -0.81 9.89
C ALA A 138 -9.31 -1.47 11.20
N TRP A 139 -8.39 -2.43 11.12
CA TRP A 139 -7.80 -3.07 12.29
C TRP A 139 -7.10 -2.06 13.20
N GLN A 140 -6.28 -1.18 12.60
CA GLN A 140 -5.59 -0.12 13.37
C GLN A 140 -6.57 0.81 14.09
N GLY A 141 -7.71 1.12 13.44
CA GLY A 141 -8.78 1.91 14.06
C GLY A 141 -9.37 1.22 15.29
N VAL A 142 -9.58 -0.10 15.22
CA VAL A 142 -10.07 -0.90 16.34
C VAL A 142 -9.05 -0.95 17.48
N GLU A 143 -7.76 -1.15 17.16
CA GLU A 143 -6.69 -1.14 18.15
C GLU A 143 -6.61 0.22 18.89
N TYR A 144 -6.69 1.33 18.15
CA TYR A 144 -6.66 2.67 18.74
C TYR A 144 -7.90 3.00 19.60
N ALA A 145 -9.01 2.33 19.34
CA ALA A 145 -10.24 2.54 20.13
C ALA A 145 -10.16 1.92 21.53
N GLU A 146 -9.17 1.04 21.81
CA GLU A 146 -8.95 0.38 23.13
C GLU A 146 -10.24 -0.14 23.74
N ILE A 147 -11.06 -0.86 22.94
CA ILE A 147 -12.40 -1.29 23.32
C ILE A 147 -12.33 -2.28 24.48
N PRO A 148 -12.94 -1.98 25.63
CA PRO A 148 -12.93 -2.90 26.76
C PRO A 148 -13.76 -4.16 26.47
N GLU A 149 -13.46 -5.27 27.14
CA GLU A 149 -14.22 -6.51 27.02
C GLU A 149 -15.72 -6.26 27.27
N GLY A 150 -16.58 -6.72 26.36
CA GLY A 150 -18.02 -6.48 26.42
C GLY A 150 -18.47 -5.08 25.98
N GLY A 151 -17.54 -4.24 25.53
CA GLY A 151 -17.84 -2.91 25.00
C GLY A 151 -18.63 -2.94 23.68
N THR A 152 -19.34 -1.83 23.41
CA THR A 152 -20.09 -1.64 22.16
C THR A 152 -19.33 -0.68 21.24
N VAL A 153 -19.22 -1.03 19.94
CA VAL A 153 -18.61 -0.19 18.91
C VAL A 153 -19.68 0.20 17.90
N VAL A 154 -19.67 1.46 17.51
CA VAL A 154 -20.47 1.97 16.39
C VAL A 154 -19.51 2.53 15.36
N GLY A 155 -19.54 1.97 14.14
CA GLY A 155 -18.80 2.47 12.99
C GLY A 155 -19.70 3.33 12.09
N HIS A 156 -19.11 4.30 11.43
CA HIS A 156 -19.74 5.14 10.40
C HIS A 156 -19.12 4.87 9.04
#